data_37ec5881057cb9a7494617f8b7a56ca7
#
_entry.id   37ec5881057cb9a7494617f8b7a56ca7
#
_cell.length_a   1.000
_cell.length_b   1.000
_cell.length_c   1.000
_cell.angle_alpha   90.00
_cell.angle_beta   90.00
_cell.angle_gamma   90.00
#
_symmetry.space_group_name_H-M   'P 1'
#
loop_
_entity.id
_entity.type
_entity.pdbx_description
1 polymer ?
#
loop_
_entity_poly.entity_id
_entity_poly.type
_entity_poly.pdbx_seq_one_letter_code
_entity_poly.pdbx_strand_id
1 'polypeptide(L)'
;MIYCLSKTMEISACHNLSLTYESKCSRKHGHNGEVTVYCATNRKNDDGMVIDFKHVKDRIHGYLDHGDLNELLPFNPTAENIAEWIVNEIDCCYKAVVKESYGNVAMAIDDEFPIDPKFLM
;
A
#
# COMPACT_ATOMS: atom_id res chain seq x y z
N MET A 1 -23.06 -7.99 9.44
CA MET A 1 -21.68 -8.38 9.78
C MET A 1 -20.69 -7.50 9.06
N ILE A 2 -19.48 -7.38 9.60
CA ILE A 2 -18.34 -6.73 8.96
C ILE A 2 -17.31 -7.81 8.61
N TYR A 3 -16.79 -7.75 7.41
CA TYR A 3 -15.78 -8.68 6.92
C TYR A 3 -14.50 -7.90 6.63
N CYS A 4 -13.38 -8.35 7.16
CA CYS A 4 -12.07 -7.74 6.96
C CYS A 4 -11.12 -8.77 6.38
N LEU A 5 -10.18 -8.31 5.57
CA LEU A 5 -9.05 -9.11 5.14
C LEU A 5 -7.79 -8.26 5.08
N SER A 6 -6.67 -8.92 5.12
CA SER A 6 -5.39 -8.29 4.82
C SER A 6 -4.57 -9.18 3.89
N LYS A 7 -3.73 -8.55 3.08
CA LYS A 7 -2.77 -9.25 2.25
C LYS A 7 -1.42 -8.56 2.36
N THR A 8 -0.41 -9.35 2.66
CA THR A 8 0.98 -8.90 2.75
C THR A 8 1.75 -9.40 1.55
N MET A 9 2.54 -8.50 0.95
CA MET A 9 3.32 -8.79 -0.25
C MET A 9 4.72 -8.21 -0.10
N GLU A 10 5.71 -8.98 -0.50
CA GLU A 10 7.09 -8.51 -0.59
C GLU A 10 7.28 -7.79 -1.92
N ILE A 11 7.89 -6.61 -1.89
CA ILE A 11 8.13 -5.77 -3.07
C ILE A 11 9.59 -5.36 -3.10
N SER A 12 10.26 -5.68 -4.20
CA SER A 12 11.63 -5.23 -4.49
C SER A 12 11.54 -4.12 -5.52
N ALA A 13 11.98 -2.92 -5.16
CA ALA A 13 11.89 -1.77 -6.06
C ALA A 13 13.01 -0.77 -5.76
N CYS A 14 13.27 0.11 -6.72
CA CYS A 14 14.19 1.21 -6.53
C CYS A 14 13.46 2.55 -6.59
N HIS A 15 14.02 3.54 -5.93
CA HIS A 15 13.52 4.91 -5.96
C HIS A 15 14.62 5.91 -5.58
N ASN A 16 14.34 7.18 -5.82
CA ASN A 16 15.04 8.30 -5.22
C ASN A 16 14.01 9.32 -4.76
N LEU A 17 14.33 10.04 -3.70
CA LEU A 17 13.43 11.03 -3.11
C LEU A 17 13.80 12.43 -3.54
N SER A 18 12.79 13.25 -3.87
CA SER A 18 12.92 14.70 -4.04
C SER A 18 12.81 15.35 -2.67
N LEU A 19 13.90 15.93 -2.17
CA LEU A 19 13.96 16.48 -0.84
C LEU A 19 14.38 17.96 -0.86
N THR A 20 13.97 18.70 0.15
CA THR A 20 14.35 20.11 0.33
C THR A 20 15.68 20.28 1.05
N TYR A 21 16.36 19.19 1.35
CA TYR A 21 17.65 19.15 2.05
C TYR A 21 18.54 18.06 1.43
N GLU A 22 19.85 18.11 1.70
CA GLU A 22 20.79 17.10 1.24
C GLU A 22 20.59 15.78 1.98
N SER A 23 20.51 14.69 1.22
CA SER A 23 20.37 13.34 1.75
C SER A 23 20.84 12.31 0.74
N LYS A 24 21.36 11.18 1.22
CA LYS A 24 21.63 10.02 0.39
C LYS A 24 20.37 9.48 -0.29
N CYS A 25 19.19 9.72 0.30
CA CYS A 25 17.92 9.27 -0.25
C CYS A 25 17.56 10.01 -1.55
N SER A 26 18.22 11.11 -1.89
CA SER A 26 18.08 11.77 -3.19
C SER A 26 18.77 11.02 -4.32
N ARG A 27 19.60 10.04 -4.01
CA ARG A 27 20.23 9.15 -4.99
C ARG A 27 19.37 7.89 -5.14
N LYS A 28 19.32 7.36 -6.36
CA LYS A 28 18.59 6.12 -6.62
C LYS A 28 19.16 4.97 -5.79
N HIS A 29 18.26 4.28 -5.10
CA HIS A 29 18.62 3.14 -4.26
C HIS A 29 17.47 2.13 -4.25
N GLY A 30 17.76 0.90 -3.87
CA GLY A 30 16.78 -0.17 -3.85
C GLY A 30 16.42 -0.62 -2.45
N HIS A 31 15.20 -1.13 -2.33
CA HIS A 31 14.68 -1.74 -1.10
C HIS A 31 14.00 -3.06 -1.41
N ASN A 32 14.13 -4.01 -0.49
CA ASN A 32 13.27 -5.17 -0.40
C ASN A 32 12.31 -4.89 0.75
N GLY A 33 11.15 -4.37 0.40
CA GLY A 33 10.14 -3.96 1.36
C GLY A 33 8.96 -4.90 1.41
N GLU A 34 7.99 -4.54 2.24
CA GLU A 34 6.77 -5.30 2.44
C GLU A 34 5.60 -4.33 2.53
N VAL A 35 4.54 -4.65 1.82
CA VAL A 35 3.29 -3.88 1.94
C VAL A 35 2.18 -4.78 2.42
N THR A 36 1.32 -4.25 3.29
CA THR A 36 0.11 -4.92 3.74
C THR A 36 -1.09 -4.05 3.41
N VAL A 37 -2.04 -4.65 2.70
CA VAL A 37 -3.28 -4.01 2.28
C VAL A 37 -4.42 -4.54 3.14
N TYR A 38 -5.20 -3.64 3.71
CA TYR A 38 -6.33 -3.97 4.58
C TYR A 38 -7.63 -3.51 3.95
N CYS A 39 -8.55 -4.43 3.74
CA CYS A 39 -9.84 -4.16 3.13
C CYS A 39 -10.98 -4.61 4.03
N ALA A 40 -12.11 -3.95 3.93
CA ALA A 40 -13.30 -4.33 4.69
C ALA A 40 -14.57 -3.98 3.92
N THR A 41 -15.65 -4.73 4.22
CA THR A 41 -16.97 -4.48 3.69
C THR A 41 -18.03 -4.97 4.68
N ASN A 42 -19.22 -4.41 4.60
CA ASN A 42 -20.39 -4.94 5.28
C ASN A 42 -21.23 -5.90 4.40
N ARG A 43 -20.83 -6.06 3.14
CA ARG A 43 -21.53 -6.92 2.19
C ARG A 43 -20.51 -7.58 1.24
N LYS A 44 -20.43 -8.90 1.32
CA LYS A 44 -19.58 -9.69 0.40
C LYS A 44 -20.11 -9.55 -1.04
N ASN A 45 -19.19 -9.68 -2.02
CA ASN A 45 -19.56 -9.72 -3.43
C ASN A 45 -20.27 -11.03 -3.77
N ASP A 46 -20.66 -11.20 -5.04
CA ASP A 46 -21.39 -12.38 -5.50
C ASP A 46 -20.61 -13.69 -5.36
N ASP A 47 -19.30 -13.61 -5.26
CA ASP A 47 -18.42 -14.77 -5.06
C ASP A 47 -18.14 -15.06 -3.57
N GLY A 48 -18.74 -14.29 -2.66
CA GLY A 48 -18.55 -14.48 -1.22
C GLY A 48 -17.27 -13.84 -0.67
N MET A 49 -16.74 -12.83 -1.32
CA MET A 49 -15.47 -12.19 -0.96
C MET A 49 -15.66 -10.72 -0.61
N VAL A 50 -14.76 -10.19 0.20
CA VAL A 50 -14.54 -8.73 0.34
C VAL A 50 -13.95 -8.22 -0.97
N ILE A 51 -12.87 -8.83 -1.39
CA ILE A 51 -12.17 -8.64 -2.66
C ILE A 51 -11.30 -9.87 -2.91
N ASP A 52 -11.00 -10.18 -4.16
CA ASP A 52 -10.12 -11.28 -4.50
C ASP A 52 -8.67 -10.93 -4.11
N PHE A 53 -8.01 -11.79 -3.35
CA PHE A 53 -6.60 -11.64 -3.00
C PHE A 53 -5.70 -11.52 -4.24
N LYS A 54 -6.03 -12.24 -5.31
CA LYS A 54 -5.27 -12.17 -6.57
C LYS A 54 -5.40 -10.78 -7.21
N HIS A 55 -6.55 -10.16 -7.14
CA HIS A 55 -6.75 -8.80 -7.66
C HIS A 55 -5.85 -7.81 -6.92
N VAL A 56 -5.78 -7.92 -5.59
CA VAL A 56 -4.88 -7.08 -4.78
C VAL A 56 -3.43 -7.31 -5.19
N LYS A 57 -3.03 -8.57 -5.33
CA LYS A 57 -1.67 -8.93 -5.75
C LYS A 57 -1.32 -8.34 -7.12
N ASP A 58 -2.18 -8.54 -8.11
CA ASP A 58 -1.93 -8.09 -9.48
C ASP A 58 -1.86 -6.56 -9.54
N ARG A 59 -2.73 -5.89 -8.82
CA ARG A 59 -2.83 -4.43 -8.84
C ARG A 59 -1.66 -3.74 -8.14
N ILE A 60 -1.17 -4.28 -7.04
CA ILE A 60 -0.11 -3.67 -6.23
C ILE A 60 1.25 -4.31 -6.54
N HIS A 61 1.41 -5.58 -6.24
CA HIS A 61 2.67 -6.29 -6.48
C HIS A 61 3.01 -6.31 -7.97
N GLY A 62 2.04 -6.65 -8.81
CA GLY A 62 2.24 -6.71 -10.25
C GLY A 62 2.64 -5.38 -10.88
N TYR A 63 2.28 -4.26 -10.25
CA TYR A 63 2.62 -2.93 -10.74
C TYR A 63 3.97 -2.42 -10.20
N LEU A 64 4.27 -2.68 -8.94
CA LEU A 64 5.41 -2.08 -8.25
C LEU A 64 6.67 -2.96 -8.22
N ASP A 65 6.50 -4.30 -8.18
CA ASP A 65 7.61 -5.20 -7.97
C ASP A 65 8.60 -5.18 -9.12
N HIS A 66 9.90 -5.16 -8.80
CA HIS A 66 11.01 -5.02 -9.74
C HIS A 66 10.97 -3.73 -10.57
N GLY A 67 10.24 -2.71 -10.09
CA GLY A 67 10.08 -1.45 -10.80
C GLY A 67 10.94 -0.32 -10.26
N ASP A 68 10.98 0.76 -11.04
CA ASP A 68 11.47 2.07 -10.62
C ASP A 68 10.27 2.91 -10.21
N LEU A 69 10.12 3.16 -8.91
CA LEU A 69 8.95 3.83 -8.37
C LEU A 69 8.80 5.27 -8.87
N ASN A 70 9.90 5.93 -9.22
CA ASN A 70 9.85 7.28 -9.79
C ASN A 70 9.26 7.30 -11.20
N GLU A 71 9.40 6.20 -11.95
CA GLU A 71 8.79 6.06 -13.27
C GLU A 71 7.33 5.64 -13.17
N LEU A 72 7.01 4.78 -12.21
CA LEU A 72 5.68 4.19 -12.06
C LEU A 72 4.67 5.12 -11.39
N LEU A 73 5.13 6.00 -10.48
CA LEU A 73 4.27 6.82 -9.63
C LEU A 73 4.48 8.30 -9.94
N PRO A 74 3.41 9.10 -10.03
CA PRO A 74 3.48 10.51 -10.41
C PRO A 74 3.77 11.45 -9.23
N PHE A 75 4.36 10.96 -8.15
CA PHE A 75 4.64 11.74 -6.94
C PHE A 75 5.98 11.29 -6.35
N ASN A 76 6.45 12.04 -5.35
CA ASN A 76 7.65 11.68 -4.59
C ASN A 76 7.40 10.35 -3.86
N PRO A 77 8.11 9.25 -4.17
CA PRO A 77 7.77 7.92 -3.70
C PRO A 77 8.29 7.64 -2.29
N THR A 78 7.84 8.43 -1.32
CA THR A 78 8.02 8.16 0.10
C THR A 78 7.12 6.99 0.52
N ALA A 79 7.45 6.34 1.62
CA ALA A 79 6.63 5.25 2.16
C ALA A 79 5.19 5.72 2.46
N GLU A 80 5.04 6.94 2.98
CA GLU A 80 3.75 7.55 3.27
C GLU A 80 2.91 7.75 1.99
N ASN A 81 3.52 8.31 0.95
CA ASN A 81 2.83 8.56 -0.32
C ASN A 81 2.48 7.25 -1.04
N ILE A 82 3.33 6.25 -0.95
CA ILE A 82 3.05 4.92 -1.49
C ILE A 82 1.87 4.29 -0.75
N ALA A 83 1.83 4.39 0.58
CA ALA A 83 0.73 3.87 1.38
C ALA A 83 -0.60 4.54 1.01
N GLU A 84 -0.62 5.86 0.87
CA GLU A 84 -1.80 6.60 0.43
C GLU A 84 -2.25 6.16 -0.97
N TRP A 85 -1.32 6.02 -1.89
CA TRP A 85 -1.63 5.54 -3.24
C TRP A 85 -2.28 4.15 -3.22
N ILE A 86 -1.77 3.23 -2.41
CA ILE A 86 -2.35 1.89 -2.27
C ILE A 86 -3.80 1.97 -1.78
N VAL A 87 -4.07 2.79 -0.76
CA VAL A 87 -5.42 2.95 -0.22
C VAL A 87 -6.38 3.44 -1.30
N ASN A 88 -5.94 4.38 -2.14
CA ASN A 88 -6.76 4.93 -3.21
C ASN A 88 -6.90 4.00 -4.41
N GLU A 89 -6.00 3.04 -4.57
CA GLU A 89 -5.95 2.17 -5.73
C GLU A 89 -6.86 0.95 -5.63
N ILE A 90 -7.12 0.49 -4.43
CA ILE A 90 -7.91 -0.72 -4.15
C ILE A 90 -9.25 -0.32 -3.56
N ASP A 91 -10.34 -0.72 -4.20
CA ASP A 91 -11.69 -0.57 -3.66
C ASP A 91 -11.79 -1.29 -2.32
N CYS A 92 -12.58 -0.75 -1.39
CA CYS A 92 -12.75 -1.25 -0.03
C CYS A 92 -11.48 -1.29 0.83
N CYS A 93 -10.37 -0.77 0.36
CA CYS A 93 -9.16 -0.60 1.16
C CYS A 93 -9.32 0.59 2.11
N TYR A 94 -9.07 0.36 3.39
CA TYR A 94 -9.14 1.42 4.39
C TYR A 94 -7.77 1.73 5.03
N LYS A 95 -6.79 0.87 4.84
CA LYS A 95 -5.46 1.04 5.40
C LYS A 95 -4.42 0.31 4.55
N ALA A 96 -3.27 0.93 4.39
CA ALA A 96 -2.09 0.29 3.82
C ALA A 96 -0.89 0.56 4.71
N VAL A 97 -0.10 -0.46 4.95
CA VAL A 97 1.15 -0.38 5.73
C VAL A 97 2.30 -0.66 4.79
N VAL A 98 3.25 0.26 4.71
CA VAL A 98 4.45 0.15 3.89
C VAL A 98 5.66 0.05 4.79
N LYS A 99 6.27 -1.12 4.78
CA LYS A 99 7.55 -1.38 5.46
C LYS A 99 8.64 -1.27 4.40
N GLU A 100 9.27 -0.10 4.33
CA GLU A 100 10.30 0.18 3.34
C GLU A 100 11.54 -0.69 3.55
N SER A 101 11.94 -0.83 4.81
CA SER A 101 13.07 -1.64 5.26
C SER A 101 12.87 -2.01 6.72
N TYR A 102 13.76 -2.84 7.26
CA TYR A 102 13.67 -3.21 8.68
C TYR A 102 13.65 -1.96 9.56
N GLY A 103 12.62 -1.85 10.38
CA GLY A 103 12.46 -0.75 11.33
C GLY A 103 11.83 0.52 10.75
N ASN A 104 11.61 0.61 9.44
CA ASN A 104 11.06 1.79 8.79
C ASN A 104 9.68 1.48 8.20
N VAL A 105 8.64 1.89 8.92
CA VAL A 105 7.24 1.57 8.60
C VAL A 105 6.43 2.85 8.56
N ALA A 106 5.63 3.00 7.51
CA ALA A 106 4.64 4.05 7.39
C ALA A 106 3.28 3.44 7.07
N MET A 107 2.21 4.15 7.37
CA MET A 107 0.88 3.72 7.00
C MET A 107 0.02 4.92 6.61
N ALA A 108 -0.98 4.66 5.78
CA ALA A 108 -2.06 5.58 5.51
C ALA A 108 -3.38 4.90 5.86
N ILE A 109 -4.27 5.66 6.45
CA ILE A 109 -5.59 5.18 6.87
C ILE A 109 -6.62 6.15 6.30
N ASP A 110 -7.65 5.61 5.65
CA ASP A 110 -8.79 6.41 5.20
C ASP A 110 -9.64 6.79 6.42
N ASP A 111 -9.51 8.03 6.87
CA ASP A 111 -10.22 8.55 8.03
C ASP A 111 -11.70 8.86 7.75
N GLU A 112 -12.14 8.71 6.51
CA GLU A 112 -13.54 8.84 6.09
C GLU A 112 -14.17 7.50 5.70
N PHE A 113 -13.49 6.38 5.96
CA PHE A 113 -14.02 5.06 5.64
C PHE A 113 -15.35 4.82 6.38
N PRO A 114 -16.40 4.31 5.68
CA PRO A 114 -17.76 4.30 6.24
C PRO A 114 -18.04 3.19 7.26
N ILE A 115 -17.03 2.51 7.77
CA ILE A 115 -17.17 1.49 8.81
C ILE A 115 -16.45 1.96 10.08
N ASP A 116 -17.11 1.82 11.23
CA ASP A 116 -16.53 2.20 12.52
C ASP A 116 -15.19 1.48 12.74
N PRO A 117 -14.11 2.23 13.04
CA PRO A 117 -12.77 1.65 13.24
C PRO A 117 -12.69 0.53 14.26
N LYS A 118 -13.58 0.50 15.26
CA LYS A 118 -13.60 -0.57 16.27
C LYS A 118 -13.83 -1.97 15.67
N PHE A 119 -14.38 -2.05 14.45
CA PHE A 119 -14.64 -3.32 13.76
C PHE A 119 -13.51 -3.70 12.78
N LEU A 120 -12.51 -2.85 12.61
CA LEU A 120 -11.48 -3.02 11.59
C LEU A 120 -10.20 -3.63 12.17
N MET A 121 -9.46 -4.30 11.30
CA MET A 121 -8.15 -4.87 11.64
C MET A 121 -7.10 -3.80 11.92
#